data_90f94bd367bc44cfc280bc06dd9e4465
#
_entry.id   90f94bd367bc44cfc280bc06dd9e4465
#
_cell.length_a   1.000
_cell.length_b   1.000
_cell.length_c   1.000
_cell.angle_alpha   90.00
_cell.angle_beta   90.00
_cell.angle_gamma   90.00
#
_symmetry.space_group_name_H-M   'P 1'
#
loop_
_entity.id
_entity.type
_entity.pdbx_description
1 polymer ?
#
loop_
_entity_poly.entity_id
_entity_poly.type
_entity_poly.pdbx_seq_one_letter_code
_entity_poly.pdbx_strand_id
1 'polypeptide(L)'
;AHSILHHHIFFIILLSVISVKIVNTTKGGKGGGGGTTLTDEGYSILKECKKINAIMELHKDVNEIESEVLDIDESKGIMTVKMKQFEINTPLNRNYKVGDRLLALISYDNIFVMLEPQTSSIRNIIKGRIIEMKLENEVIRVKIDVGGLNLYSDITLSAEKDLNLTIGKEV
;
A
#
# COMPACT_ATOMS: atom_id res chain seq x y z
N ALA A 1 -11.02 -0.40 24.18
CA ALA A 1 -10.48 -1.46 25.03
C ALA A 1 -10.04 -2.72 24.25
N HIS A 2 -10.54 -2.97 23.02
CA HIS A 2 -10.17 -4.17 22.23
C HIS A 2 -8.83 -4.05 21.49
N SER A 3 -8.37 -2.84 21.18
CA SER A 3 -7.12 -2.62 20.43
C SER A 3 -5.85 -2.97 21.22
N ILE A 4 -5.84 -2.73 22.52
CA ILE A 4 -4.67 -2.98 23.39
C ILE A 4 -4.40 -4.48 23.58
N LEU A 5 -5.46 -5.30 23.61
CA LEU A 5 -5.35 -6.74 23.82
C LEU A 5 -4.71 -7.47 22.61
N HIS A 6 -5.02 -7.03 21.39
CA HIS A 6 -4.43 -7.61 20.18
C HIS A 6 -2.93 -7.34 20.05
N HIS A 7 -2.46 -6.15 20.42
CA HIS A 7 -1.03 -5.82 20.41
C HIS A 7 -0.24 -6.63 21.44
N HIS A 8 -0.82 -6.93 22.60
CA HIS A 8 -0.15 -7.75 23.62
C HIS A 8 -0.02 -9.22 23.22
N ILE A 9 -1.03 -9.79 22.58
CA ILE A 9 -1.00 -11.19 22.10
C ILE A 9 0.03 -11.38 20.99
N PHE A 10 0.11 -10.46 20.03
CA PHE A 10 1.12 -10.50 18.95
C PHE A 10 2.53 -10.37 19.51
N PHE A 11 2.74 -9.52 20.50
CA PHE A 11 4.04 -9.35 21.16
C PHE A 11 4.47 -10.61 21.94
N ILE A 12 3.54 -11.30 22.60
CA ILE A 12 3.80 -12.55 23.36
C ILE A 12 4.14 -13.70 22.39
N ILE A 13 3.46 -13.81 21.26
CA ILE A 13 3.76 -14.84 20.24
C ILE A 13 5.13 -14.60 19.61
N LEU A 14 5.49 -13.36 19.31
CA LEU A 14 6.82 -13.01 18.80
C LEU A 14 7.93 -13.36 19.81
N LEU A 15 7.70 -13.15 21.11
CA LEU A 15 8.62 -13.48 22.19
C LEU A 15 8.89 -14.99 22.34
N SER A 16 7.94 -15.84 21.98
CA SER A 16 8.09 -17.31 22.09
C SER A 16 8.92 -17.93 20.96
N VAL A 17 9.09 -17.21 19.84
CA VAL A 17 9.80 -17.69 18.63
C VAL A 17 11.24 -17.17 18.57
N ILE A 18 11.54 -16.06 19.24
CA ILE A 18 12.86 -15.42 19.19
C ILE A 18 13.64 -15.74 20.47
N SER A 19 14.69 -16.53 20.35
CA SER A 19 15.64 -16.84 21.47
C SER A 19 16.53 -15.64 21.83
N VAL A 20 16.03 -14.41 21.72
CA VAL A 20 16.78 -13.17 21.96
C VAL A 20 16.16 -12.44 23.15
N LYS A 21 17.03 -11.99 24.06
CA LYS A 21 16.59 -11.21 25.22
C LYS A 21 16.29 -9.77 24.80
N ILE A 22 15.03 -9.37 24.79
CA ILE A 22 14.57 -8.04 24.34
C ILE A 22 14.43 -7.03 25.47
N VAL A 23 14.34 -7.47 26.71
CA VAL A 23 14.19 -6.59 27.88
C VAL A 23 15.13 -6.99 29.00
N ASN A 24 15.65 -6.00 29.71
CA ASN A 24 16.33 -6.14 30.99
C ASN A 24 15.37 -5.74 32.11
N THR A 25 15.20 -6.62 33.09
CA THR A 25 14.37 -6.36 34.26
C THR A 25 15.24 -6.22 35.47
N THR A 26 15.11 -5.15 36.23
CA THR A 26 15.75 -4.98 37.54
C THR A 26 14.72 -5.22 38.64
N LYS A 27 15.02 -6.13 39.56
CA LYS A 27 14.14 -6.35 40.73
C LYS A 27 14.30 -5.17 41.69
N GLY A 28 13.18 -4.61 42.11
CA GLY A 28 13.14 -3.63 43.21
C GLY A 28 13.53 -4.28 44.52
N GLY A 29 14.36 -3.60 45.31
CA GLY A 29 14.63 -3.95 46.68
C GLY A 29 13.53 -3.45 47.64
N LYS A 30 13.66 -3.75 48.95
CA LYS A 30 12.72 -3.32 50.00
C LYS A 30 12.58 -1.79 50.02
N GLY A 31 11.54 -1.25 49.36
CA GLY A 31 11.24 0.19 49.23
C GLY A 31 11.59 0.84 47.89
N GLY A 32 12.09 0.10 46.89
CA GLY A 32 12.38 0.62 45.53
C GLY A 32 11.62 -0.12 44.43
N GLY A 33 11.05 0.60 43.45
CA GLY A 33 10.39 0.03 42.28
C GLY A 33 11.38 -0.65 41.37
N GLY A 34 11.08 -1.85 40.86
CA GLY A 34 11.79 -2.49 39.77
C GLY A 34 11.53 -1.74 38.45
N GLY A 35 12.48 -1.82 37.53
CA GLY A 35 12.37 -1.21 36.19
C GLY A 35 12.56 -2.24 35.08
N THR A 36 11.99 -1.95 33.91
CA THR A 36 12.21 -2.72 32.70
C THR A 36 12.70 -1.78 31.61
N THR A 37 13.83 -2.12 30.99
CA THR A 37 14.41 -1.36 29.85
C THR A 37 14.60 -2.30 28.68
N LEU A 38 14.50 -1.78 27.46
CA LEU A 38 14.82 -2.54 26.26
C LEU A 38 16.33 -2.81 26.18
N THR A 39 16.68 -3.98 25.65
CA THR A 39 18.05 -4.24 25.16
C THR A 39 18.27 -3.58 23.80
N ASP A 40 19.51 -3.56 23.29
CA ASP A 40 19.81 -3.07 21.93
C ASP A 40 19.05 -3.89 20.86
N GLU A 41 18.96 -5.20 21.05
CA GLU A 41 18.16 -6.09 20.22
C GLU A 41 16.67 -5.76 20.32
N GLY A 42 16.18 -5.45 21.52
CA GLY A 42 14.81 -5.00 21.74
C GLY A 42 14.48 -3.70 21.01
N TYR A 43 15.40 -2.73 21.01
CA TYR A 43 15.28 -1.50 20.25
C TYR A 43 15.28 -1.76 18.74
N SER A 44 16.15 -2.64 18.24
CA SER A 44 16.22 -3.02 16.82
C SER A 44 14.91 -3.67 16.35
N ILE A 45 14.38 -4.62 17.11
CA ILE A 45 13.09 -5.27 16.81
C ILE A 45 11.96 -4.24 16.81
N LEU A 46 11.90 -3.36 17.81
CA LEU A 46 10.86 -2.32 17.87
C LEU A 46 10.93 -1.37 16.66
N LYS A 47 12.13 -1.02 16.20
CA LYS A 47 12.34 -0.20 15.01
C LYS A 47 11.81 -0.89 13.75
N GLU A 48 12.12 -2.18 13.57
CA GLU A 48 11.60 -2.94 12.41
C GLU A 48 10.08 -3.13 12.48
N CYS A 49 9.51 -3.39 13.65
CA CYS A 49 8.05 -3.44 13.83
C CYS A 49 7.38 -2.10 13.47
N LYS A 50 7.95 -0.96 13.89
CA LYS A 50 7.44 0.36 13.52
C LYS A 50 7.51 0.61 12.02
N LYS A 51 8.59 0.16 11.37
CA LYS A 51 8.78 0.26 9.92
C LYS A 51 7.73 -0.58 9.17
N ILE A 52 7.51 -1.83 9.59
CA ILE A 52 6.48 -2.71 9.01
C ILE A 52 5.10 -2.09 9.16
N ASN A 53 4.74 -1.59 10.35
CA ASN A 53 3.46 -0.94 10.57
C ASN A 53 3.28 0.31 9.69
N ALA A 54 4.33 1.13 9.52
CA ALA A 54 4.29 2.28 8.64
C ALA A 54 4.07 1.87 7.17
N ILE A 55 4.72 0.78 6.71
CA ILE A 55 4.52 0.24 5.36
C ILE A 55 3.08 -0.28 5.20
N MET A 56 2.54 -0.98 6.20
CA MET A 56 1.16 -1.47 6.17
C MET A 56 0.14 -0.33 6.12
N GLU A 57 0.38 0.75 6.86
CA GLU A 57 -0.48 1.94 6.81
C GLU A 57 -0.42 2.66 5.46
N LEU A 58 0.75 2.70 4.81
CA LEU A 58 0.90 3.28 3.46
C LEU A 58 0.14 2.48 2.39
N HIS A 59 -0.05 1.18 2.59
CA HIS A 59 -0.66 0.28 1.60
C HIS A 59 -2.04 -0.25 1.98
N LYS A 60 -2.72 0.37 2.96
CA LYS A 60 -4.07 -0.07 3.35
C LYS A 60 -5.15 0.28 2.33
N ASP A 61 -4.96 1.38 1.60
CA ASP A 61 -5.86 1.87 0.56
C ASP A 61 -5.32 1.47 -0.82
N VAL A 62 -5.76 0.30 -1.31
CA VAL A 62 -5.29 -0.28 -2.56
C VAL A 62 -6.44 -0.74 -3.45
N ASN A 63 -6.27 -0.59 -4.75
CA ASN A 63 -7.09 -1.27 -5.74
C ASN A 63 -6.60 -2.72 -5.87
N GLU A 64 -7.49 -3.67 -5.60
CA GLU A 64 -7.20 -5.10 -5.71
C GLU A 64 -7.83 -5.63 -7.01
N ILE A 65 -7.00 -6.13 -7.93
CA ILE A 65 -7.45 -6.53 -9.25
C ILE A 65 -6.89 -7.90 -9.61
N GLU A 66 -7.78 -8.89 -9.78
CA GLU A 66 -7.39 -10.18 -10.32
C GLU A 66 -6.80 -10.01 -11.73
N SER A 67 -5.66 -10.60 -11.95
CA SER A 67 -4.83 -10.35 -13.12
C SER A 67 -4.13 -11.61 -13.59
N GLU A 68 -3.64 -11.58 -14.83
CA GLU A 68 -2.89 -12.68 -15.44
C GLU A 68 -1.69 -12.14 -16.20
N VAL A 69 -0.55 -12.81 -16.10
CA VAL A 69 0.67 -12.46 -16.85
C VAL A 69 0.49 -12.88 -18.31
N LEU A 70 0.47 -11.90 -19.21
CA LEU A 70 0.33 -12.14 -20.66
C LEU A 70 1.66 -12.34 -21.37
N ASP A 71 2.65 -11.53 -21.02
CA ASP A 71 3.95 -11.50 -21.71
C ASP A 71 5.07 -11.06 -20.76
N ILE A 72 6.29 -11.50 -21.10
CA ILE A 72 7.52 -11.14 -20.38
C ILE A 72 8.58 -10.76 -21.43
N ASP A 73 8.94 -9.50 -21.49
CA ASP A 73 10.03 -8.98 -22.32
C ASP A 73 11.27 -8.72 -21.45
N GLU A 74 12.16 -9.70 -21.37
CA GLU A 74 13.40 -9.60 -20.60
C GLU A 74 14.34 -8.51 -21.15
N SER A 75 14.29 -8.26 -22.45
CA SER A 75 15.17 -7.27 -23.11
C SER A 75 14.83 -5.85 -22.71
N LYS A 76 13.55 -5.57 -22.44
CA LYS A 76 13.06 -4.29 -21.96
C LYS A 76 12.88 -4.24 -20.43
N GLY A 77 13.00 -5.38 -19.75
CA GLY A 77 12.73 -5.48 -18.32
C GLY A 77 11.25 -5.24 -17.96
N ILE A 78 10.34 -5.68 -18.82
CA ILE A 78 8.89 -5.44 -18.69
C ILE A 78 8.14 -6.76 -18.62
N MET A 79 7.12 -6.77 -17.79
CA MET A 79 6.10 -7.80 -17.73
C MET A 79 4.74 -7.15 -18.05
N THR A 80 3.99 -7.73 -18.99
CA THR A 80 2.65 -7.28 -19.34
C THR A 80 1.61 -8.11 -18.58
N VAL A 81 0.74 -7.43 -17.87
CA VAL A 81 -0.29 -8.04 -17.04
C VAL A 81 -1.68 -7.64 -17.55
N LYS A 82 -2.57 -8.59 -17.73
CA LYS A 82 -3.97 -8.37 -18.08
C LYS A 82 -4.80 -8.12 -16.83
N MET A 83 -5.41 -6.95 -16.76
CA MET A 83 -6.37 -6.56 -15.73
C MET A 83 -7.72 -6.29 -16.39
N LYS A 84 -8.67 -7.23 -16.32
CA LYS A 84 -9.92 -7.19 -17.08
C LYS A 84 -9.65 -7.06 -18.59
N GLN A 85 -10.05 -5.93 -19.20
CA GLN A 85 -9.82 -5.61 -20.62
C GLN A 85 -8.52 -4.83 -20.88
N PHE A 86 -7.75 -4.48 -19.85
CA PHE A 86 -6.55 -3.66 -19.98
C PHE A 86 -5.28 -4.50 -19.93
N GLU A 87 -4.30 -4.10 -20.71
CA GLU A 87 -2.93 -4.61 -20.64
C GLU A 87 -2.05 -3.55 -20.00
N ILE A 88 -1.43 -3.91 -18.88
CA ILE A 88 -0.64 -3.01 -18.04
C ILE A 88 0.81 -3.47 -18.04
N ASN A 89 1.71 -2.56 -18.39
CA ASN A 89 3.14 -2.80 -18.31
C ASN A 89 3.65 -2.53 -16.88
N THR A 90 4.32 -3.53 -16.32
CA THR A 90 4.96 -3.46 -15.00
C THR A 90 6.46 -3.76 -15.13
N PRO A 91 7.29 -3.37 -14.18
CA PRO A 91 8.65 -3.87 -14.11
C PRO A 91 8.70 -5.39 -14.09
N LEU A 92 9.69 -5.97 -14.74
CA LEU A 92 9.89 -7.42 -14.79
C LEU A 92 10.04 -7.99 -13.37
N ASN A 93 9.21 -8.98 -13.05
CA ASN A 93 9.36 -9.79 -11.84
C ASN A 93 9.58 -11.26 -12.25
N ARG A 94 10.78 -11.77 -12.03
CA ARG A 94 11.21 -13.11 -12.45
C ARG A 94 10.57 -14.25 -11.65
N ASN A 95 9.79 -13.94 -10.62
CA ASN A 95 9.05 -14.95 -9.87
C ASN A 95 7.78 -15.41 -10.60
N TYR A 96 7.38 -14.70 -11.66
CA TYR A 96 6.19 -15.00 -12.45
C TYR A 96 6.55 -15.54 -13.84
N LYS A 97 5.61 -16.27 -14.41
CA LYS A 97 5.65 -16.82 -15.77
C LYS A 97 4.39 -16.41 -16.51
N VAL A 98 4.45 -16.44 -17.85
CA VAL A 98 3.27 -16.23 -18.70
C VAL A 98 2.19 -17.27 -18.35
N GLY A 99 0.96 -16.77 -18.15
CA GLY A 99 -0.20 -17.52 -17.72
C GLY A 99 -0.40 -17.60 -16.20
N ASP A 100 0.53 -17.09 -15.40
CA ASP A 100 0.35 -17.03 -13.94
C ASP A 100 -0.76 -16.04 -13.58
N ARG A 101 -1.63 -16.44 -12.65
CA ARG A 101 -2.64 -15.58 -12.05
C ARG A 101 -2.07 -14.90 -10.83
N LEU A 102 -2.37 -13.63 -10.68
CA LEU A 102 -1.91 -12.82 -9.57
C LEU A 102 -2.98 -11.82 -9.12
N LEU A 103 -2.87 -11.34 -7.91
CA LEU A 103 -3.62 -10.18 -7.42
C LEU A 103 -2.73 -8.93 -7.57
N ALA A 104 -3.11 -8.04 -8.49
CA ALA A 104 -2.45 -6.76 -8.61
C ALA A 104 -2.95 -5.81 -7.52
N LEU A 105 -2.02 -5.26 -6.73
CA LEU A 105 -2.28 -4.27 -5.69
C LEU A 105 -1.74 -2.92 -6.15
N ILE A 106 -2.64 -1.96 -6.38
CA ILE A 106 -2.27 -0.61 -6.82
C ILE A 106 -2.76 0.38 -5.77
N SER A 107 -1.83 0.99 -5.04
CA SER A 107 -2.17 2.00 -4.04
C SER A 107 -2.90 3.19 -4.69
N TYR A 108 -3.85 3.78 -3.96
CA TYR A 108 -4.66 4.89 -4.49
C TYR A 108 -3.82 6.12 -4.80
N ASP A 109 -2.73 6.34 -4.08
CA ASP A 109 -1.77 7.43 -4.31
C ASP A 109 -0.83 7.18 -5.50
N ASN A 110 -0.80 5.96 -6.05
CA ASN A 110 -0.05 5.61 -7.27
C ASN A 110 -0.87 5.74 -8.55
N ILE A 111 -2.12 6.17 -8.45
CA ILE A 111 -2.96 6.49 -9.61
C ILE A 111 -3.05 8.02 -9.73
N PHE A 112 -2.50 8.53 -10.82
CA PHE A 112 -2.52 9.96 -11.13
C PHE A 112 -3.69 10.29 -12.04
N VAL A 113 -4.46 11.31 -11.67
CA VAL A 113 -5.55 11.84 -12.51
C VAL A 113 -5.02 12.96 -13.38
N MET A 114 -5.26 12.90 -14.68
CA MET A 114 -4.86 13.92 -15.63
C MET A 114 -5.97 14.18 -16.66
N LEU A 115 -6.03 15.37 -17.21
CA LEU A 115 -7.02 15.73 -18.23
C LEU A 115 -6.53 15.38 -19.65
N GLU A 116 -5.22 15.50 -19.86
CA GLU A 116 -4.58 15.18 -21.14
C GLU A 116 -3.29 14.41 -20.90
N PRO A 117 -2.98 13.38 -21.73
CA PRO A 117 -1.71 12.68 -21.64
C PRO A 117 -0.54 13.63 -21.91
N GLN A 118 0.48 13.56 -21.07
CA GLN A 118 1.72 14.35 -21.22
C GLN A 118 2.93 13.43 -21.40
N THR A 119 3.98 13.96 -22.04
CA THR A 119 5.26 13.26 -22.13
C THR A 119 5.84 13.05 -20.72
N SER A 120 5.90 11.81 -20.29
CA SER A 120 6.31 11.43 -18.94
C SER A 120 6.90 10.03 -18.89
N SER A 121 7.35 9.61 -17.73
CA SER A 121 7.75 8.22 -17.46
C SER A 121 6.55 7.27 -17.20
N ILE A 122 5.35 7.81 -17.10
CA ILE A 122 4.12 7.02 -16.94
C ILE A 122 3.89 6.21 -18.22
N ARG A 123 3.74 4.89 -18.07
CA ARG A 123 3.57 3.97 -19.21
C ARG A 123 2.15 3.49 -19.42
N ASN A 124 1.37 3.46 -18.33
CA ASN A 124 0.01 2.98 -18.36
C ASN A 124 -0.94 4.17 -18.22
N ILE A 125 -1.67 4.48 -19.28
CA ILE A 125 -2.64 5.56 -19.31
C ILE A 125 -3.98 4.96 -19.74
N ILE A 126 -4.99 5.11 -18.89
CA ILE A 126 -6.33 4.54 -19.11
C ILE A 126 -7.32 5.69 -19.03
N LYS A 127 -8.21 5.78 -19.99
CA LYS A 127 -9.33 6.75 -19.95
C LYS A 127 -10.43 6.26 -19.04
N GLY A 128 -10.97 7.16 -18.24
CA GLY A 128 -12.08 6.85 -17.34
C GLY A 128 -12.99 8.05 -17.13
N ARG A 129 -14.05 7.80 -16.36
CA ARG A 129 -15.02 8.82 -15.96
C ARG A 129 -15.15 8.83 -14.46
N ILE A 130 -15.05 10.00 -13.86
CA ILE A 130 -15.26 10.17 -12.42
C ILE A 130 -16.73 9.88 -12.10
N ILE A 131 -16.97 8.92 -11.21
CA ILE A 131 -18.32 8.53 -10.79
C ILE A 131 -18.61 8.87 -9.32
N GLU A 132 -17.59 9.10 -8.52
CA GLU A 132 -17.72 9.50 -7.12
C GLU A 132 -16.52 10.31 -6.68
N MET A 133 -16.72 11.29 -5.80
CA MET A 133 -15.65 12.06 -5.14
C MET A 133 -16.02 12.24 -3.67
N LYS A 134 -15.11 11.97 -2.77
CA LYS A 134 -15.34 12.01 -1.33
C LYS A 134 -14.12 12.53 -0.59
N LEU A 135 -14.32 13.47 0.33
CA LEU A 135 -13.26 13.93 1.22
C LEU A 135 -13.01 12.85 2.31
N GLU A 136 -11.81 12.33 2.37
CA GLU A 136 -11.35 11.37 3.37
C GLU A 136 -9.96 11.76 3.88
N ASN A 137 -9.84 12.03 5.19
CA ASN A 137 -8.54 12.31 5.83
C ASN A 137 -7.65 13.31 5.08
N GLU A 138 -8.20 14.49 4.71
CA GLU A 138 -7.49 15.60 4.03
C GLU A 138 -7.13 15.35 2.56
N VAL A 139 -7.56 14.23 1.97
CA VAL A 139 -7.46 13.93 0.54
C VAL A 139 -8.85 13.79 -0.07
N ILE A 140 -8.97 14.01 -1.38
CA ILE A 140 -10.17 13.68 -2.14
C ILE A 140 -9.97 12.28 -2.73
N ARG A 141 -10.75 11.32 -2.27
CA ARG A 141 -10.86 10.00 -2.88
C ARG A 141 -11.76 10.08 -4.09
N VAL A 142 -11.20 9.80 -5.25
CA VAL A 142 -11.88 9.82 -6.53
C VAL A 142 -12.09 8.39 -6.99
N LYS A 143 -13.36 8.04 -7.30
CA LYS A 143 -13.69 6.76 -7.92
C LYS A 143 -13.90 6.97 -9.41
N ILE A 144 -13.18 6.20 -10.22
CA ILE A 144 -13.13 6.35 -11.67
C ILE A 144 -13.61 5.03 -12.29
N ASP A 145 -14.66 5.09 -13.09
CA ASP A 145 -15.07 3.99 -13.95
C ASP A 145 -14.23 4.01 -15.23
N VAL A 146 -13.52 2.93 -15.47
CA VAL A 146 -12.68 2.76 -16.66
C VAL A 146 -13.24 1.68 -17.60
N GLY A 147 -14.57 1.58 -17.68
CA GLY A 147 -15.23 0.62 -18.57
C GLY A 147 -15.48 -0.73 -17.89
N GLY A 148 -16.17 -0.74 -16.76
CA GLY A 148 -16.55 -1.92 -16.00
C GLY A 148 -15.52 -2.37 -14.95
N LEU A 149 -14.46 -1.59 -14.76
CA LEU A 149 -13.55 -1.66 -13.62
C LEU A 149 -13.56 -0.29 -12.93
N ASN A 150 -13.74 -0.29 -11.63
CA ASN A 150 -13.62 0.92 -10.81
C ASN A 150 -12.23 1.00 -10.20
N LEU A 151 -11.56 2.13 -10.41
CA LEU A 151 -10.28 2.45 -9.77
C LEU A 151 -10.49 3.61 -8.80
N TYR A 152 -9.76 3.58 -7.70
CA TYR A 152 -9.71 4.66 -6.73
C TYR A 152 -8.36 5.36 -6.80
N SER A 153 -8.39 6.68 -6.71
CA SER A 153 -7.21 7.53 -6.63
C SER A 153 -7.39 8.54 -5.50
N ASP A 154 -6.37 8.76 -4.69
CA ASP A 154 -6.35 9.80 -3.68
C ASP A 154 -5.58 11.01 -4.22
N ILE A 155 -6.23 12.16 -4.27
CA ILE A 155 -5.68 13.41 -4.77
C ILE A 155 -5.78 14.50 -3.69
N THR A 156 -4.96 15.54 -3.82
CA THR A 156 -5.05 16.69 -2.92
C THR A 156 -6.25 17.58 -3.23
N LEU A 157 -6.73 18.33 -2.23
CA LEU A 157 -7.75 19.37 -2.42
C LEU A 157 -7.34 20.44 -3.44
N SER A 158 -6.03 20.74 -3.55
CA SER A 158 -5.52 21.66 -4.56
C SER A 158 -5.66 21.07 -5.96
N ALA A 159 -5.27 19.82 -6.16
CA ALA A 159 -5.38 19.14 -7.46
C ALA A 159 -6.83 19.06 -7.96
N GLU A 160 -7.78 18.78 -7.07
CA GLU A 160 -9.22 18.79 -7.42
C GLU A 160 -9.64 20.14 -7.99
N LYS A 161 -9.24 21.25 -7.33
CA LYS A 161 -9.56 22.61 -7.76
C LYS A 161 -8.84 23.01 -9.05
N ASP A 162 -7.53 22.77 -9.10
CA ASP A 162 -6.68 23.15 -10.25
C ASP A 162 -7.10 22.46 -11.54
N LEU A 163 -7.53 21.20 -11.44
CA LEU A 163 -8.04 20.42 -12.56
C LEU A 163 -9.56 20.59 -12.77
N ASN A 164 -10.25 21.34 -11.91
CA ASN A 164 -11.71 21.50 -11.90
C ASN A 164 -12.43 20.14 -12.02
N LEU A 165 -12.04 19.17 -11.18
CA LEU A 165 -12.59 17.83 -11.23
C LEU A 165 -14.03 17.82 -10.69
N THR A 166 -14.92 17.09 -11.38
CA THR A 166 -16.32 16.94 -11.02
C THR A 166 -16.79 15.54 -11.38
N ILE A 167 -17.85 15.08 -10.70
CA ILE A 167 -18.52 13.83 -11.08
C ILE A 167 -19.03 13.94 -12.53
N GLY A 168 -18.77 12.90 -13.31
CA GLY A 168 -19.11 12.82 -14.74
C GLY A 168 -17.99 13.30 -15.67
N LYS A 169 -16.93 13.92 -15.16
CA LYS A 169 -15.80 14.38 -15.96
C LYS A 169 -14.96 13.19 -16.47
N GLU A 170 -14.55 13.28 -17.73
CA GLU A 170 -13.58 12.34 -18.32
C GLU A 170 -12.15 12.74 -17.93
N VAL A 171 -11.35 11.76 -17.62
CA VAL A 171 -9.97 11.89 -17.16
C VAL A 171 -9.09 10.82 -17.79
#